data_a6db240adbe093590f0242cc8f6ddfe6
#
_entry.id   a6db240adbe093590f0242cc8f6ddfe6
#
_cell.length_a   1.000
_cell.length_b   1.000
_cell.length_c   1.000
_cell.angle_alpha   90.00
_cell.angle_beta   90.00
_cell.angle_gamma   90.00
#
_symmetry.space_group_name_H-M   'P 1'
#
loop_
_entity.id
_entity.type
_entity.pdbx_description
1 polymer ?
#
loop_
_entity_poly.entity_id
_entity_poly.type
_entity_poly.pdbx_seq_one_letter_code
_entity_poly.pdbx_strand_id
1 'polypeptide(L)'
;MPARNTLKISSICIAMGCIYGIANFLSGKYHLPGCNFAELRPQVVLPMFMGILYGPAAGFFCGGLGDMLGYTIAGKGPFFAVHWSIANGLMGFIPGLTGYFGLKPVDAIASFVKLLILLLLACSLPFAFSTGVEYWLGRMSFHQAMFGFFLPIFITDTLWAFILVPPIMQATHLLISRIEMRTILAVYYLLIMTVLATWLSSIIVTMQDQIQVEELYTLGVLTLVVLIVGLAVCAVSSKKITAPIMNLTDTARRVAQGDYSHVDKLHAISCRSDELGTMAGVFSDMVKAVEKREQDLQQQVRTLKVKIDRNKQNADLKKITGSDYFKTLKKKAGDLRLRTGADDD
;
A
#
# COMPACT_ATOMS: atom_id res chain seq x y z
N MET A 1 -27.45 -20.30 -7.85
CA MET A 1 -26.59 -19.09 -7.96
C MET A 1 -25.09 -19.36 -8.14
N PRO A 2 -24.49 -20.53 -7.85
CA PRO A 2 -23.03 -20.75 -8.06
C PRO A 2 -22.61 -20.83 -9.55
N ALA A 3 -23.39 -21.41 -10.43
CA ALA A 3 -23.02 -21.60 -11.83
C ALA A 3 -22.84 -20.29 -12.65
N ARG A 4 -23.56 -19.23 -12.32
CA ARG A 4 -23.48 -17.94 -13.02
C ARG A 4 -22.17 -17.18 -12.68
N ASN A 5 -21.62 -17.40 -11.49
CA ASN A 5 -20.34 -16.81 -11.08
C ASN A 5 -19.17 -17.56 -11.73
N THR A 6 -19.25 -18.88 -11.84
CA THR A 6 -18.22 -19.71 -12.48
C THR A 6 -18.06 -19.36 -13.96
N LEU A 7 -19.15 -19.20 -14.68
CA LEU A 7 -19.14 -18.78 -16.10
C LEU A 7 -18.50 -17.40 -16.31
N LYS A 8 -18.81 -16.43 -15.42
CA LYS A 8 -18.19 -15.10 -15.49
C LYS A 8 -16.68 -15.16 -15.24
N ILE A 9 -16.25 -15.93 -14.24
CA ILE A 9 -14.82 -16.09 -13.92
C ILE A 9 -14.10 -16.76 -15.08
N SER A 10 -14.66 -17.82 -15.67
CA SER A 10 -14.09 -18.49 -16.84
C SER A 10 -13.94 -17.56 -18.03
N SER A 11 -14.96 -16.72 -18.31
CA SER A 11 -14.88 -15.73 -19.40
C SER A 11 -13.79 -14.67 -19.16
N ILE A 12 -13.63 -14.21 -17.92
CA ILE A 12 -12.58 -13.25 -17.54
C ILE A 12 -11.20 -13.93 -17.69
N CYS A 13 -11.05 -15.17 -17.26
CA CYS A 13 -9.80 -15.92 -17.39
C CYS A 13 -9.39 -16.10 -18.86
N ILE A 14 -10.35 -16.44 -19.74
CA ILE A 14 -10.09 -16.57 -21.17
C ILE A 14 -9.69 -15.22 -21.78
N ALA A 15 -10.43 -14.14 -21.47
CA ALA A 15 -10.12 -12.80 -21.98
C ALA A 15 -8.72 -12.33 -21.53
N MET A 16 -8.38 -12.52 -20.24
CA MET A 16 -7.08 -12.15 -19.70
C MET A 16 -5.94 -13.03 -20.25
N GLY A 17 -6.21 -14.32 -20.48
CA GLY A 17 -5.28 -15.22 -21.18
C GLY A 17 -5.01 -14.78 -22.62
N CYS A 18 -6.06 -14.35 -23.36
CA CYS A 18 -5.89 -13.79 -24.70
C CYS A 18 -5.06 -12.49 -24.68
N ILE A 19 -5.34 -11.58 -23.74
CA ILE A 19 -4.57 -10.34 -23.58
C ILE A 19 -3.10 -10.67 -23.25
N TYR A 20 -2.87 -11.61 -22.32
CA TYR A 20 -1.53 -12.06 -21.99
C TYR A 20 -0.79 -12.66 -23.20
N GLY A 21 -1.45 -13.51 -23.98
CA GLY A 21 -0.85 -14.14 -25.17
C GLY A 21 -0.50 -13.12 -26.26
N ILE A 22 -1.38 -12.15 -26.54
CA ILE A 22 -1.10 -11.06 -27.48
C ILE A 22 0.06 -10.21 -26.95
N ALA A 23 0.04 -9.84 -25.68
CA ALA A 23 1.10 -9.05 -25.08
C ALA A 23 2.44 -9.80 -25.09
N ASN A 24 2.44 -11.12 -24.87
CA ASN A 24 3.63 -11.96 -24.94
C ASN A 24 4.22 -12.00 -26.35
N PHE A 25 3.38 -12.11 -27.38
CA PHE A 25 3.81 -12.01 -28.78
C PHE A 25 4.41 -10.64 -29.11
N LEU A 26 3.78 -9.55 -28.63
CA LEU A 26 4.27 -8.20 -28.89
C LEU A 26 5.58 -7.90 -28.15
N SER A 27 5.72 -8.37 -26.91
CA SER A 27 6.94 -8.15 -26.10
C SER A 27 8.14 -8.91 -26.62
N GLY A 28 7.94 -10.02 -27.30
CA GLY A 28 9.03 -10.78 -27.96
C GLY A 28 9.85 -10.00 -28.97
N LYS A 29 9.43 -8.78 -29.32
CA LYS A 29 10.20 -7.84 -30.16
C LYS A 29 11.14 -6.94 -29.36
N TYR A 30 10.96 -6.85 -28.05
CA TYR A 30 11.70 -5.95 -27.17
C TYR A 30 12.57 -6.72 -26.21
N HIS A 31 13.86 -6.75 -26.49
CA HIS A 31 14.86 -7.41 -25.65
C HIS A 31 15.50 -6.42 -24.69
N LEU A 32 15.98 -6.93 -23.58
CA LEU A 32 16.79 -6.15 -22.65
C LEU A 32 18.10 -5.71 -23.31
N PRO A 33 18.52 -4.45 -23.16
CA PRO A 33 19.83 -4.02 -23.63
C PRO A 33 20.92 -4.91 -23.04
N GLY A 34 21.80 -5.43 -23.89
CA GLY A 34 22.89 -6.33 -23.49
C GLY A 34 22.49 -7.79 -23.27
N CYS A 35 21.22 -8.17 -23.48
CA CYS A 35 20.76 -9.54 -23.36
C CYS A 35 19.80 -9.90 -24.51
N ASN A 36 20.29 -10.68 -25.48
CA ASN A 36 19.51 -11.03 -26.68
C ASN A 36 18.38 -12.06 -26.41
N PHE A 37 18.31 -12.63 -25.21
CA PHE A 37 17.40 -13.73 -24.87
C PHE A 37 16.32 -13.33 -23.87
N ALA A 38 16.47 -12.23 -23.13
CA ALA A 38 15.48 -11.78 -22.17
C ALA A 38 14.62 -10.66 -22.77
N GLU A 39 13.34 -10.92 -22.79
CA GLU A 39 12.31 -9.98 -23.24
C GLU A 39 11.85 -9.07 -22.10
N LEU A 40 11.45 -7.86 -22.44
CA LEU A 40 10.77 -6.95 -21.52
C LEU A 40 9.32 -7.43 -21.37
N ARG A 41 8.96 -8.04 -20.23
CA ARG A 41 7.72 -8.79 -20.04
C ARG A 41 6.80 -8.22 -18.95
N PRO A 42 6.32 -6.96 -19.01
CA PRO A 42 5.43 -6.41 -17.98
C PRO A 42 4.11 -7.17 -17.86
N GLN A 43 3.69 -7.86 -18.89
CA GLN A 43 2.45 -8.66 -18.92
C GLN A 43 2.47 -9.86 -17.97
N VAL A 44 3.63 -10.30 -17.44
CA VAL A 44 3.72 -11.41 -16.45
C VAL A 44 2.90 -11.18 -15.19
N VAL A 45 2.59 -9.92 -14.93
CA VAL A 45 1.71 -9.50 -13.83
C VAL A 45 0.27 -10.00 -14.02
N LEU A 46 -0.21 -10.17 -15.26
CA LEU A 46 -1.59 -10.58 -15.53
C LEU A 46 -1.92 -11.97 -14.98
N PRO A 47 -1.16 -13.07 -15.29
CA PRO A 47 -1.40 -14.38 -14.68
C PRO A 47 -1.22 -14.37 -13.16
N MET A 48 -0.25 -13.62 -12.61
CA MET A 48 -0.06 -13.51 -11.17
C MET A 48 -1.27 -12.86 -10.50
N PHE A 49 -1.76 -11.76 -11.07
CA PHE A 49 -2.93 -11.04 -10.57
C PHE A 49 -4.21 -11.88 -10.67
N MET A 50 -4.39 -12.60 -11.79
CA MET A 50 -5.51 -13.53 -11.95
C MET A 50 -5.46 -14.66 -10.92
N GLY A 51 -4.27 -15.17 -10.59
CA GLY A 51 -4.07 -16.16 -9.53
C GLY A 51 -4.50 -15.60 -8.16
N ILE A 52 -4.06 -14.42 -7.80
CA ILE A 52 -4.39 -13.77 -6.52
C ILE A 52 -5.89 -13.48 -6.39
N LEU A 53 -6.54 -13.00 -7.47
CA LEU A 53 -7.95 -12.61 -7.47
C LEU A 53 -8.92 -13.81 -7.48
N TYR A 54 -8.66 -14.75 -8.35
CA TYR A 54 -9.62 -15.82 -8.69
C TYR A 54 -9.12 -17.22 -8.32
N GLY A 55 -7.92 -17.30 -7.75
CA GLY A 55 -7.32 -18.53 -7.26
C GLY A 55 -6.30 -19.15 -8.22
N PRO A 56 -5.57 -20.21 -7.74
CA PRO A 56 -4.42 -20.78 -8.45
C PRO A 56 -4.74 -21.27 -9.86
N ALA A 57 -5.89 -21.92 -10.03
CA ALA A 57 -6.30 -22.42 -11.35
C ALA A 57 -6.47 -21.29 -12.37
N ALA A 58 -7.07 -20.14 -11.96
CA ALA A 58 -7.25 -18.99 -12.84
C ALA A 58 -5.91 -18.41 -13.30
N GLY A 59 -4.94 -18.30 -12.39
CA GLY A 59 -3.58 -17.89 -12.71
C GLY A 59 -2.88 -18.85 -13.68
N PHE A 60 -3.01 -20.15 -13.40
CA PHE A 60 -2.41 -21.19 -14.26
C PHE A 60 -2.95 -21.16 -15.69
N PHE A 61 -4.26 -21.11 -15.84
CA PHE A 61 -4.87 -21.07 -17.17
C PHE A 61 -4.56 -19.76 -17.90
N CYS A 62 -4.57 -18.63 -17.21
CA CYS A 62 -4.21 -17.34 -17.80
C CYS A 62 -2.78 -17.36 -18.36
N GLY A 63 -1.80 -17.81 -17.58
CA GLY A 63 -0.40 -17.87 -17.99
C GLY A 63 -0.12 -18.95 -19.03
N GLY A 64 -0.57 -20.17 -18.79
CA GLY A 64 -0.29 -21.33 -19.63
C GLY A 64 -0.96 -21.25 -21.00
N LEU A 65 -2.28 -21.05 -21.03
CA LEU A 65 -3.03 -20.92 -22.30
C LEU A 65 -2.67 -19.65 -23.04
N GLY A 66 -2.42 -18.56 -22.32
CA GLY A 66 -2.00 -17.31 -22.96
C GLY A 66 -0.61 -17.45 -23.63
N ASP A 67 0.34 -18.16 -23.01
CA ASP A 67 1.65 -18.42 -23.63
C ASP A 67 1.53 -19.31 -24.88
N MET A 68 0.71 -20.37 -24.82
CA MET A 68 0.37 -21.20 -25.99
C MET A 68 -0.23 -20.38 -27.13
N LEU A 69 -1.10 -19.44 -26.79
CA LEU A 69 -1.69 -18.51 -27.78
C LEU A 69 -0.61 -17.60 -28.38
N GLY A 70 0.32 -17.09 -27.58
CA GLY A 70 1.46 -16.31 -28.07
C GLY A 70 2.29 -17.05 -29.09
N TYR A 71 2.63 -18.31 -28.83
CA TYR A 71 3.32 -19.19 -29.78
C TYR A 71 2.48 -19.43 -31.06
N THR A 72 1.19 -19.59 -30.92
CA THR A 72 0.27 -19.78 -32.07
C THR A 72 0.25 -18.54 -32.96
N ILE A 73 0.15 -17.35 -32.38
CA ILE A 73 0.18 -16.07 -33.11
C ILE A 73 1.55 -15.88 -33.79
N ALA A 74 2.64 -16.33 -33.16
CA ALA A 74 3.99 -16.31 -33.73
C ALA A 74 4.19 -17.35 -34.85
N GLY A 75 3.19 -18.15 -35.22
CA GLY A 75 3.27 -19.17 -36.27
C GLY A 75 3.98 -20.44 -35.86
N LYS A 76 4.35 -20.60 -34.56
CA LYS A 76 5.08 -21.77 -34.05
C LYS A 76 4.18 -22.93 -33.60
N GLY A 77 2.87 -22.64 -33.41
CA GLY A 77 1.88 -23.57 -32.89
C GLY A 77 1.80 -23.64 -31.37
N PRO A 78 0.66 -24.11 -30.79
CA PRO A 78 0.40 -24.04 -29.37
C PRO A 78 1.28 -24.94 -28.52
N PHE A 79 1.81 -26.00 -29.09
CA PHE A 79 2.64 -27.00 -28.39
C PHE A 79 4.14 -26.87 -28.70
N PHE A 80 4.57 -25.71 -29.20
CA PHE A 80 5.97 -25.48 -29.59
C PHE A 80 6.93 -25.66 -28.40
N ALA A 81 6.58 -25.15 -27.23
CA ALA A 81 7.42 -25.23 -26.04
C ALA A 81 6.56 -25.41 -24.78
N VAL A 82 5.95 -26.57 -24.63
CA VAL A 82 4.96 -26.88 -23.55
C VAL A 82 5.53 -26.63 -22.16
N HIS A 83 6.81 -26.93 -21.91
CA HIS A 83 7.44 -26.71 -20.61
C HIS A 83 7.52 -25.23 -20.25
N TRP A 84 7.70 -24.32 -21.23
CA TRP A 84 7.63 -22.87 -21.01
C TRP A 84 6.19 -22.41 -20.72
N SER A 85 5.21 -22.97 -21.43
CA SER A 85 3.79 -22.69 -21.16
C SER A 85 3.36 -23.17 -19.77
N ILE A 86 3.87 -24.33 -19.32
CA ILE A 86 3.67 -24.80 -17.95
C ILE A 86 4.34 -23.85 -16.96
N ALA A 87 5.55 -23.38 -17.23
CA ALA A 87 6.24 -22.41 -16.37
C ALA A 87 5.45 -21.11 -16.23
N ASN A 88 4.95 -20.54 -17.33
CA ASN A 88 4.09 -19.35 -17.31
C ASN A 88 2.76 -19.60 -16.56
N GLY A 89 2.21 -20.82 -16.67
CA GLY A 89 1.05 -21.22 -15.88
C GLY A 89 1.35 -21.29 -14.38
N LEU A 90 2.46 -21.92 -13.99
CA LEU A 90 2.89 -22.02 -12.59
C LEU A 90 3.25 -20.64 -12.00
N MET A 91 3.80 -19.73 -12.80
CA MET A 91 4.03 -18.35 -12.41
C MET A 91 2.74 -17.65 -11.97
N GLY A 92 1.61 -17.94 -12.60
CA GLY A 92 0.29 -17.46 -12.16
C GLY A 92 -0.32 -18.27 -11.01
N PHE A 93 -0.04 -19.57 -10.95
CA PHE A 93 -0.55 -20.49 -9.93
C PHE A 93 -0.02 -20.17 -8.53
N ILE A 94 1.29 -19.99 -8.39
CA ILE A 94 1.96 -19.81 -7.10
C ILE A 94 1.43 -18.58 -6.33
N PRO A 95 1.30 -17.38 -6.91
CA PRO A 95 0.68 -16.25 -6.22
C PRO A 95 -0.80 -16.48 -5.88
N GLY A 96 -1.49 -17.34 -6.65
CA GLY A 96 -2.87 -17.74 -6.36
C GLY A 96 -3.02 -18.48 -5.03
N LEU A 97 -1.94 -19.06 -4.49
CA LEU A 97 -1.92 -19.69 -3.18
C LEU A 97 -2.05 -18.71 -2.00
N THR A 98 -1.99 -17.40 -2.26
CA THR A 98 -2.17 -16.34 -1.25
C THR A 98 -3.42 -16.55 -0.40
N GLY A 99 -4.51 -17.03 -0.99
CA GLY A 99 -5.76 -17.34 -0.28
C GLY A 99 -5.62 -18.46 0.76
N TYR A 100 -4.76 -19.44 0.52
CA TYR A 100 -4.51 -20.57 1.43
C TYR A 100 -3.58 -20.21 2.58
N PHE A 101 -2.65 -19.28 2.35
CA PHE A 101 -1.70 -18.83 3.37
C PHE A 101 -2.25 -17.71 4.28
N GLY A 102 -3.55 -17.46 4.25
CA GLY A 102 -4.19 -16.48 5.12
C GLY A 102 -3.79 -15.04 4.83
N LEU A 103 -3.30 -14.75 3.62
CA LEU A 103 -2.99 -13.41 3.12
C LEU A 103 -4.29 -12.69 2.76
N LYS A 104 -5.23 -12.67 3.71
CA LYS A 104 -6.39 -11.76 3.66
C LYS A 104 -5.90 -10.39 4.05
N PRO A 105 -6.70 -9.33 3.70
CA PRO A 105 -6.17 -7.98 3.54
C PRO A 105 -5.02 -7.71 4.48
N VAL A 106 -3.88 -7.42 3.89
CA VAL A 106 -2.56 -7.44 4.51
C VAL A 106 -2.48 -6.32 5.52
N ASP A 107 -2.86 -6.61 6.75
CA ASP A 107 -2.79 -5.67 7.87
C ASP A 107 -1.39 -5.58 8.49
N ALA A 108 -0.43 -6.41 8.06
CA ALA A 108 0.88 -6.50 8.67
C ALA A 108 2.01 -6.64 7.66
N ILE A 109 3.19 -6.11 8.00
CA ILE A 109 4.45 -6.28 7.26
C ILE A 109 4.71 -7.75 6.94
N ALA A 110 4.39 -8.67 7.86
CA ALA A 110 4.56 -10.11 7.66
C ALA A 110 3.79 -10.65 6.45
N SER A 111 2.58 -10.17 6.20
CA SER A 111 1.78 -10.59 5.05
C SER A 111 2.30 -10.01 3.74
N PHE A 112 2.81 -8.78 3.76
CA PHE A 112 3.48 -8.18 2.60
C PHE A 112 4.76 -8.95 2.25
N VAL A 113 5.58 -9.29 3.24
CA VAL A 113 6.78 -10.13 3.04
C VAL A 113 6.42 -11.49 2.48
N LYS A 114 5.36 -12.14 2.98
CA LYS A 114 4.86 -13.41 2.43
C LYS A 114 4.45 -13.28 0.96
N LEU A 115 3.76 -12.18 0.59
CA LEU A 115 3.43 -11.91 -0.82
C LEU A 115 4.69 -11.80 -1.67
N LEU A 116 5.69 -11.02 -1.23
CA LEU A 116 6.94 -10.88 -1.96
C LEU A 116 7.68 -12.22 -2.13
N ILE A 117 7.69 -13.05 -1.08
CA ILE A 117 8.26 -14.41 -1.15
C ILE A 117 7.52 -15.26 -2.18
N LEU A 118 6.18 -15.23 -2.21
CA LEU A 118 5.39 -15.97 -3.19
C LEU A 118 5.65 -15.48 -4.63
N LEU A 119 5.77 -14.18 -4.84
CA LEU A 119 6.13 -13.60 -6.14
C LEU A 119 7.54 -14.03 -6.56
N LEU A 120 8.50 -14.01 -5.62
CA LEU A 120 9.87 -14.49 -5.88
C LEU A 120 9.89 -15.98 -6.27
N LEU A 121 9.15 -16.82 -5.55
CA LEU A 121 9.00 -18.23 -5.86
C LEU A 121 8.31 -18.45 -7.21
N ALA A 122 7.33 -17.62 -7.55
CA ALA A 122 6.64 -17.68 -8.84
C ALA A 122 7.55 -17.34 -10.02
N CYS A 123 8.49 -16.42 -9.83
CA CYS A 123 9.46 -16.05 -10.86
C CYS A 123 10.67 -16.98 -10.92
N SER A 124 11.00 -17.72 -9.85
CA SER A 124 12.20 -18.56 -9.80
C SER A 124 11.91 -20.02 -10.15
N LEU A 125 11.04 -20.71 -9.40
CA LEU A 125 10.87 -22.15 -9.49
C LEU A 125 10.40 -22.63 -10.87
N PRO A 126 9.36 -22.04 -11.50
CA PRO A 126 8.88 -22.51 -12.80
C PRO A 126 9.92 -22.33 -13.92
N PHE A 127 10.64 -21.23 -13.91
CA PHE A 127 11.63 -20.95 -14.95
C PHE A 127 12.92 -21.69 -14.73
N ALA A 128 13.34 -21.96 -13.49
CA ALA A 128 14.42 -22.89 -13.19
C ALA A 128 14.10 -24.31 -13.71
N PHE A 129 12.86 -24.76 -13.54
CA PHE A 129 12.41 -26.03 -14.11
C PHE A 129 12.48 -26.02 -15.64
N SER A 130 11.92 -24.99 -16.29
CA SER A 130 11.88 -24.90 -17.74
C SER A 130 13.27 -24.85 -18.39
N THR A 131 14.17 -24.02 -17.83
CA THR A 131 15.58 -23.94 -18.28
C THR A 131 16.34 -25.24 -17.97
N GLY A 132 16.03 -25.89 -16.85
CA GLY A 132 16.57 -27.22 -16.51
C GLY A 132 16.18 -28.29 -17.52
N VAL A 133 14.95 -28.27 -18.04
CA VAL A 133 14.50 -29.17 -19.12
C VAL A 133 15.31 -28.94 -20.40
N GLU A 134 15.54 -27.69 -20.79
CA GLU A 134 16.34 -27.38 -21.99
C GLU A 134 17.81 -27.84 -21.87
N TYR A 135 18.39 -27.70 -20.67
CA TYR A 135 19.72 -28.24 -20.38
C TYR A 135 19.73 -29.77 -20.42
N TRP A 136 18.75 -30.43 -19.80
CA TRP A 136 18.63 -31.89 -19.76
C TRP A 136 18.44 -32.50 -21.15
N LEU A 137 17.70 -31.83 -22.03
CA LEU A 137 17.51 -32.20 -23.42
C LEU A 137 18.77 -31.98 -24.30
N GLY A 138 19.85 -31.45 -23.72
CA GLY A 138 21.09 -31.16 -24.42
C GLY A 138 21.01 -30.03 -25.45
N ARG A 139 19.96 -29.20 -25.36
CA ARG A 139 19.74 -28.07 -26.31
C ARG A 139 20.62 -26.88 -25.99
N MET A 140 21.07 -26.75 -24.75
CA MET A 140 21.95 -25.66 -24.32
C MET A 140 22.93 -26.14 -23.24
N SER A 141 24.08 -25.44 -23.14
CA SER A 141 25.05 -25.68 -22.08
C SER A 141 24.51 -25.19 -20.73
N PHE A 142 25.06 -25.64 -19.60
CA PHE A 142 24.70 -25.14 -18.26
C PHE A 142 24.86 -23.65 -18.16
N HIS A 143 25.94 -23.08 -18.68
CA HIS A 143 26.20 -21.65 -18.69
C HIS A 143 25.12 -20.88 -19.45
N GLN A 144 24.73 -21.31 -20.63
CA GLN A 144 23.65 -20.70 -21.40
C GLN A 144 22.30 -20.83 -20.69
N ALA A 145 21.97 -21.98 -20.11
CA ALA A 145 20.73 -22.20 -19.38
C ALA A 145 20.61 -21.27 -18.15
N MET A 146 21.70 -21.16 -17.38
CA MET A 146 21.71 -20.36 -16.15
C MET A 146 21.80 -18.86 -16.43
N PHE A 147 22.81 -18.42 -17.19
CA PHE A 147 23.12 -17.00 -17.37
C PHE A 147 22.49 -16.38 -18.62
N GLY A 148 22.25 -17.19 -19.66
CA GLY A 148 21.59 -16.74 -20.88
C GLY A 148 20.08 -16.70 -20.81
N PHE A 149 19.45 -17.61 -20.01
CA PHE A 149 18.00 -17.73 -19.96
C PHE A 149 17.43 -17.54 -18.54
N PHE A 150 17.77 -18.39 -17.59
CA PHE A 150 17.16 -18.38 -16.27
C PHE A 150 17.32 -17.03 -15.56
N LEU A 151 18.57 -16.59 -15.39
CA LEU A 151 18.86 -15.39 -14.61
C LEU A 151 18.23 -14.12 -15.22
N PRO A 152 18.33 -13.84 -16.53
CA PRO A 152 17.66 -12.69 -17.14
C PRO A 152 16.12 -12.74 -17.02
N ILE A 153 15.49 -13.89 -17.23
CA ILE A 153 14.03 -14.04 -17.10
C ILE A 153 13.63 -13.84 -15.63
N PHE A 154 14.32 -14.47 -14.70
CA PHE A 154 14.06 -14.31 -13.27
C PHE A 154 14.14 -12.86 -12.82
N ILE A 155 15.15 -12.12 -13.30
CA ILE A 155 15.34 -10.71 -12.96
C ILE A 155 14.20 -9.87 -13.52
N THR A 156 13.88 -9.98 -14.80
CA THR A 156 12.83 -9.18 -15.44
C THR A 156 11.45 -9.47 -14.88
N ASP A 157 11.11 -10.74 -14.73
CA ASP A 157 9.79 -11.13 -14.24
C ASP A 157 9.62 -10.74 -12.77
N THR A 158 10.66 -10.88 -11.93
CA THR A 158 10.66 -10.41 -10.54
C THR A 158 10.52 -8.90 -10.45
N LEU A 159 11.23 -8.15 -11.29
CA LEU A 159 11.12 -6.69 -11.36
C LEU A 159 9.67 -6.25 -11.60
N TRP A 160 9.06 -6.78 -12.66
CA TRP A 160 7.70 -6.43 -13.02
C TRP A 160 6.69 -6.90 -11.97
N ALA A 161 6.86 -8.12 -11.43
CA ALA A 161 6.01 -8.63 -10.36
C ALA A 161 6.03 -7.70 -9.14
N PHE A 162 7.20 -7.26 -8.71
CA PHE A 162 7.36 -6.42 -7.54
C PHE A 162 6.91 -4.97 -7.74
N ILE A 163 7.12 -4.42 -8.94
CA ILE A 163 6.70 -3.04 -9.25
C ILE A 163 5.18 -2.96 -9.43
N LEU A 164 4.56 -3.93 -10.08
CA LEU A 164 3.17 -3.79 -10.52
C LEU A 164 2.16 -4.55 -9.66
N VAL A 165 2.48 -5.77 -9.15
CA VAL A 165 1.49 -6.56 -8.40
C VAL A 165 1.03 -5.87 -7.11
N PRO A 166 1.90 -5.40 -6.20
CA PRO A 166 1.45 -4.77 -4.97
C PRO A 166 0.65 -3.48 -5.18
N PRO A 167 1.04 -2.52 -6.07
CA PRO A 167 0.21 -1.34 -6.34
C PRO A 167 -1.15 -1.68 -6.94
N ILE A 168 -1.23 -2.65 -7.86
CA ILE A 168 -2.49 -3.09 -8.44
C ILE A 168 -3.39 -3.72 -7.37
N MET A 169 -2.83 -4.55 -6.49
CA MET A 169 -3.56 -5.11 -5.34
C MET A 169 -4.06 -4.01 -4.39
N GLN A 170 -3.27 -3.00 -4.15
CA GLN A 170 -3.66 -1.86 -3.32
C GLN A 170 -4.77 -1.05 -4.00
N ALA A 171 -4.67 -0.76 -5.29
CA ALA A 171 -5.69 -0.05 -6.06
C ALA A 171 -7.03 -0.81 -6.12
N THR A 172 -7.00 -2.14 -6.09
CA THR A 172 -8.19 -3.00 -6.05
C THR A 172 -8.70 -3.30 -4.64
N HIS A 173 -8.18 -2.61 -3.62
CA HIS A 173 -8.52 -2.83 -2.19
C HIS A 173 -8.29 -4.26 -1.69
N LEU A 174 -7.50 -5.05 -2.40
CA LEU A 174 -7.08 -6.39 -1.98
C LEU A 174 -5.97 -6.33 -0.93
N LEU A 175 -5.21 -5.23 -0.95
CA LEU A 175 -4.20 -4.88 0.01
C LEU A 175 -4.68 -3.66 0.80
N ILE A 176 -5.31 -3.89 1.95
CA ILE A 176 -5.56 -2.81 2.91
C ILE A 176 -4.26 -2.58 3.64
N SER A 177 -3.49 -1.60 3.19
CA SER A 177 -2.21 -1.34 3.80
C SER A 177 -2.36 -0.46 5.04
N ARG A 178 -2.14 -1.04 6.21
CA ARG A 178 -1.59 -0.34 7.36
C ARG A 178 -0.06 -0.34 7.33
N ILE A 179 0.54 -0.76 6.21
CA ILE A 179 2.00 -0.72 6.06
C ILE A 179 2.37 0.74 5.88
N GLU A 180 3.22 1.22 6.75
CA GLU A 180 3.75 2.58 6.63
C GLU A 180 4.34 2.79 5.23
N MET A 181 3.97 3.88 4.57
CA MET A 181 4.48 4.24 3.23
C MET A 181 6.01 4.22 3.19
N ARG A 182 6.65 4.52 4.30
CA ARG A 182 8.10 4.41 4.53
C ARG A 182 8.62 2.98 4.28
N THR A 183 7.93 1.95 4.80
CA THR A 183 8.34 0.55 4.64
C THR A 183 8.15 0.10 3.20
N ILE A 184 7.04 0.51 2.56
CA ILE A 184 6.77 0.21 1.14
C ILE A 184 7.87 0.83 0.27
N LEU A 185 8.17 2.13 0.44
CA LEU A 185 9.22 2.82 -0.30
C LEU A 185 10.60 2.18 -0.07
N ALA A 186 10.94 1.81 1.17
CA ALA A 186 12.21 1.16 1.48
C ALA A 186 12.33 -0.21 0.80
N VAL A 187 11.28 -1.02 0.82
CA VAL A 187 11.23 -2.33 0.17
C VAL A 187 11.31 -2.18 -1.35
N TYR A 188 10.54 -1.28 -1.96
CA TYR A 188 10.62 -1.01 -3.40
C TYR A 188 12.02 -0.55 -3.82
N TYR A 189 12.60 0.36 -3.05
CA TYR A 189 13.93 0.84 -3.34
C TYR A 189 14.97 -0.27 -3.27
N LEU A 190 14.93 -1.09 -2.22
CA LEU A 190 15.83 -2.23 -2.04
C LEU A 190 15.66 -3.25 -3.16
N LEU A 191 14.43 -3.48 -3.61
CA LEU A 191 14.11 -4.35 -4.74
C LEU A 191 14.64 -3.82 -6.07
N ILE A 192 14.38 -2.57 -6.39
CA ILE A 192 14.90 -1.94 -7.61
C ILE A 192 16.43 -2.02 -7.64
N MET A 193 17.08 -1.76 -6.50
CA MET A 193 18.54 -1.82 -6.40
C MET A 193 19.09 -3.25 -6.53
N THR A 194 18.45 -4.26 -5.92
CA THR A 194 18.89 -5.65 -6.09
C THR A 194 18.72 -6.12 -7.53
N VAL A 195 17.64 -5.72 -8.19
CA VAL A 195 17.41 -6.05 -9.61
C VAL A 195 18.43 -5.37 -10.52
N LEU A 196 18.71 -4.09 -10.31
CA LEU A 196 19.75 -3.38 -11.06
C LEU A 196 21.13 -4.01 -10.83
N ALA A 197 21.46 -4.39 -9.60
CA ALA A 197 22.72 -5.05 -9.27
C ALA A 197 22.84 -6.42 -9.94
N THR A 198 21.79 -7.24 -9.93
CA THR A 198 21.79 -8.55 -10.59
C THR A 198 21.78 -8.42 -12.09
N TRP A 199 21.10 -7.45 -12.66
CA TRP A 199 21.15 -7.14 -14.10
C TRP A 199 22.56 -6.74 -14.54
N LEU A 200 23.20 -5.83 -13.80
CA LEU A 200 24.58 -5.42 -14.07
C LEU A 200 25.53 -6.64 -13.98
N SER A 201 25.37 -7.46 -12.96
CA SER A 201 26.16 -8.71 -12.80
C SER A 201 25.94 -9.70 -13.93
N SER A 202 24.72 -9.80 -14.47
CA SER A 202 24.40 -10.64 -15.61
C SER A 202 25.08 -10.16 -16.90
N ILE A 203 25.08 -8.87 -17.14
CA ILE A 203 25.79 -8.28 -18.29
C ILE A 203 27.30 -8.59 -18.20
N ILE A 204 27.90 -8.43 -17.02
CA ILE A 204 29.31 -8.70 -16.76
C ILE A 204 29.65 -10.16 -17.09
N VAL A 205 28.85 -11.10 -16.57
CA VAL A 205 29.06 -12.55 -16.77
C VAL A 205 28.90 -12.91 -18.27
N THR A 206 27.95 -12.26 -18.97
CA THR A 206 27.73 -12.54 -20.41
C THR A 206 28.87 -11.99 -21.28
N MET A 207 29.54 -10.92 -20.83
CA MET A 207 30.69 -10.34 -21.49
C MET A 207 32.05 -10.94 -21.06
N GLN A 208 32.04 -11.96 -20.18
CA GLN A 208 33.20 -12.50 -19.50
C GLN A 208 34.30 -13.09 -20.44
N ASP A 209 33.99 -13.46 -21.69
CA ASP A 209 34.98 -13.88 -22.67
C ASP A 209 35.91 -12.77 -23.13
N GLN A 210 35.65 -11.50 -22.76
CA GLN A 210 36.44 -10.32 -23.16
C GLN A 210 36.91 -9.44 -21.98
N ILE A 211 36.45 -9.70 -20.75
CA ILE A 211 36.73 -8.81 -19.60
C ILE A 211 37.83 -9.39 -18.71
N GLN A 212 38.82 -8.60 -18.36
CA GLN A 212 39.87 -8.97 -17.41
C GLN A 212 39.33 -8.98 -15.97
N VAL A 213 39.90 -9.81 -15.10
CA VAL A 213 39.49 -10.00 -13.69
C VAL A 213 39.46 -8.68 -12.91
N GLU A 214 40.33 -7.72 -13.22
CA GLU A 214 40.38 -6.39 -12.60
C GLU A 214 39.11 -5.54 -12.90
N GLU A 215 38.56 -5.65 -14.10
CA GLU A 215 37.32 -4.96 -14.46
C GLU A 215 36.12 -5.53 -13.72
N LEU A 216 36.11 -6.84 -13.43
CA LEU A 216 35.10 -7.51 -12.64
C LEU A 216 35.04 -7.00 -11.20
N TYR A 217 36.21 -6.80 -10.56
CA TYR A 217 36.31 -6.19 -9.23
C TYR A 217 35.81 -4.74 -9.25
N THR A 218 36.17 -3.96 -10.24
CA THR A 218 35.76 -2.56 -10.38
C THR A 218 34.24 -2.43 -10.50
N LEU A 219 33.61 -3.29 -11.28
CA LEU A 219 32.16 -3.33 -11.45
C LEU A 219 31.44 -3.81 -10.17
N GLY A 220 32.00 -4.82 -9.48
CA GLY A 220 31.48 -5.28 -8.20
C GLY A 220 31.51 -4.17 -7.12
N VAL A 221 32.60 -3.41 -7.05
CA VAL A 221 32.73 -2.26 -6.15
C VAL A 221 31.74 -1.15 -6.54
N LEU A 222 31.61 -0.84 -7.83
CA LEU A 222 30.66 0.16 -8.31
C LEU A 222 29.22 -0.20 -7.95
N THR A 223 28.84 -1.46 -8.14
CA THR A 223 27.52 -1.99 -7.76
C THR A 223 27.27 -1.81 -6.26
N LEU A 224 28.25 -2.16 -5.42
CA LEU A 224 28.16 -1.99 -3.97
C LEU A 224 27.98 -0.53 -3.56
N VAL A 225 28.73 0.38 -4.21
CA VAL A 225 28.63 1.83 -3.97
C VAL A 225 27.24 2.34 -4.34
N VAL A 226 26.71 1.96 -5.50
CA VAL A 226 25.35 2.33 -5.94
C VAL A 226 24.31 1.82 -4.95
N LEU A 227 24.47 0.61 -4.43
CA LEU A 227 23.58 0.02 -3.43
C LEU A 227 23.58 0.80 -2.11
N ILE A 228 24.77 1.17 -1.62
CA ILE A 228 24.95 1.96 -0.39
C ILE A 228 24.36 3.37 -0.56
N VAL A 229 24.70 4.05 -1.67
CA VAL A 229 24.17 5.39 -1.98
C VAL A 229 22.66 5.36 -2.03
N GLY A 230 22.12 4.37 -2.66
CA GLY A 230 20.69 4.22 -2.77
C GLY A 230 19.99 3.95 -1.45
N LEU A 231 20.52 3.10 -0.59
CA LEU A 231 20.02 2.92 0.78
C LEU A 231 20.05 4.24 1.56
N ALA A 232 21.12 5.02 1.42
CA ALA A 232 21.23 6.33 2.03
C ALA A 232 20.16 7.30 1.53
N VAL A 233 19.94 7.38 0.21
CA VAL A 233 18.88 8.20 -0.41
C VAL A 233 17.50 7.77 0.08
N CYS A 234 17.22 6.47 0.16
CA CYS A 234 15.96 5.94 0.68
C CYS A 234 15.75 6.34 2.15
N ALA A 235 16.76 6.19 2.99
CA ALA A 235 16.70 6.57 4.40
C ALA A 235 16.45 8.08 4.60
N VAL A 236 17.09 8.92 3.79
CA VAL A 236 16.93 10.38 3.80
C VAL A 236 15.52 10.76 3.33
N SER A 237 15.06 10.19 2.21
CA SER A 237 13.73 10.46 1.65
C SER A 237 12.63 10.01 2.60
N SER A 238 12.80 8.87 3.26
CA SER A 238 11.88 8.37 4.28
C SER A 238 11.74 9.36 5.46
N LYS A 239 12.83 9.92 5.95
CA LYS A 239 12.81 10.90 7.04
C LYS A 239 12.28 12.27 6.58
N LYS A 240 12.61 12.71 5.37
CA LYS A 240 12.24 14.04 4.87
C LYS A 240 10.82 14.13 4.33
N ILE A 241 10.26 13.06 3.83
CA ILE A 241 8.92 13.06 3.20
C ILE A 241 7.91 12.30 4.06
N THR A 242 8.20 11.05 4.40
CA THR A 242 7.21 10.18 5.03
C THR A 242 6.94 10.55 6.49
N ALA A 243 7.97 10.86 7.27
CA ALA A 243 7.80 11.19 8.68
C ALA A 243 6.95 12.45 8.92
N PRO A 244 7.14 13.57 8.17
CA PRO A 244 6.26 14.73 8.26
C PRO A 244 4.80 14.43 7.92
N ILE A 245 4.55 13.64 6.86
CA ILE A 245 3.18 13.27 6.45
C ILE A 245 2.50 12.44 7.55
N MET A 246 3.22 11.50 8.18
CA MET A 246 2.69 10.71 9.30
C MET A 246 2.34 11.60 10.50
N ASN A 247 3.20 12.56 10.83
CA ASN A 247 2.93 13.51 11.90
C ASN A 247 1.69 14.36 11.63
N LEU A 248 1.50 14.83 10.39
CA LEU A 248 0.29 15.53 9.96
C LEU A 248 -0.96 14.65 10.12
N THR A 249 -0.89 13.41 9.68
CA THR A 249 -1.99 12.45 9.76
C THR A 249 -2.35 12.12 11.23
N ASP A 250 -1.35 11.91 12.07
CA ASP A 250 -1.56 11.62 13.50
C ASP A 250 -2.17 12.82 14.22
N THR A 251 -1.68 14.04 13.93
CA THR A 251 -2.26 15.27 14.48
C THR A 251 -3.70 15.45 14.02
N ALA A 252 -4.00 15.21 12.73
CA ALA A 252 -5.37 15.28 12.21
C ALA A 252 -6.32 14.31 12.94
N ARG A 253 -5.86 13.09 13.21
CA ARG A 253 -6.65 12.10 13.95
C ARG A 253 -6.92 12.53 15.38
N ARG A 254 -5.95 13.13 16.08
CA ARG A 254 -6.11 13.64 17.44
C ARG A 254 -7.05 14.84 17.50
N VAL A 255 -6.90 15.77 16.57
CA VAL A 255 -7.80 16.93 16.43
C VAL A 255 -9.25 16.47 16.21
N ALA A 256 -9.47 15.44 15.40
CA ALA A 256 -10.80 14.84 15.22
C ALA A 256 -11.38 14.22 16.52
N GLN A 257 -10.55 13.94 17.52
CA GLN A 257 -10.95 13.46 18.86
C GLN A 257 -11.02 14.58 19.91
N GLY A 258 -10.80 15.85 19.50
CA GLY A 258 -10.79 17.00 20.40
C GLY A 258 -9.46 17.21 21.15
N ASP A 259 -8.39 16.50 20.77
CA ASP A 259 -7.06 16.70 21.36
C ASP A 259 -6.22 17.64 20.50
N TYR A 260 -6.08 18.88 20.95
CA TYR A 260 -5.31 19.94 20.28
C TYR A 260 -3.87 20.07 20.81
N SER A 261 -3.43 19.24 21.77
CA SER A 261 -2.15 19.39 22.48
C SER A 261 -0.90 19.19 21.60
N HIS A 262 -1.06 18.61 20.41
CA HIS A 262 0.05 18.23 19.53
C HIS A 262 0.27 19.17 18.33
N VAL A 263 -0.44 20.29 18.27
CA VAL A 263 -0.34 21.29 17.18
C VAL A 263 1.06 21.91 17.10
N ASP A 264 1.76 22.02 18.22
CA ASP A 264 3.13 22.54 18.27
C ASP A 264 4.13 21.72 17.43
N LYS A 265 3.88 20.42 17.25
CA LYS A 265 4.70 19.56 16.37
C LYS A 265 4.59 19.96 14.90
N LEU A 266 3.48 20.58 14.50
CA LEU A 266 3.27 21.08 13.13
C LEU A 266 4.13 22.31 12.87
N HIS A 267 4.43 23.10 13.88
CA HIS A 267 5.27 24.29 13.72
C HIS A 267 6.68 23.94 13.21
N ALA A 268 7.24 22.83 13.68
CA ALA A 268 8.54 22.36 13.18
C ALA A 268 8.50 21.96 11.70
N ILE A 269 7.35 21.51 11.19
CA ILE A 269 7.15 21.16 9.79
C ILE A 269 6.83 22.39 8.95
N SER A 270 6.04 23.32 9.48
CA SER A 270 5.63 24.56 8.78
C SER A 270 6.80 25.52 8.51
N CYS A 271 7.90 25.40 9.26
CA CYS A 271 9.12 26.17 8.99
C CYS A 271 9.91 25.71 7.75
N ARG A 272 9.46 24.67 7.05
CA ARG A 272 10.07 24.22 5.79
C ARG A 272 9.62 25.10 4.64
N SER A 273 10.52 25.31 3.67
CA SER A 273 10.26 26.11 2.47
C SER A 273 9.68 25.31 1.30
N ASP A 274 9.22 24.06 1.54
CA ASP A 274 8.64 23.19 0.52
C ASP A 274 7.09 23.09 0.66
N GLU A 275 6.46 22.32 -0.22
CA GLU A 275 5.02 22.09 -0.26
C GLU A 275 4.50 21.48 1.06
N LEU A 276 5.31 20.64 1.72
CA LEU A 276 4.98 20.06 3.02
C LEU A 276 4.94 21.11 4.12
N GLY A 277 5.86 22.08 4.09
CA GLY A 277 5.85 23.21 5.00
C GLY A 277 4.61 24.07 4.82
N THR A 278 4.27 24.40 3.57
CA THR A 278 3.06 25.14 3.23
C THR A 278 1.80 24.41 3.70
N MET A 279 1.70 23.10 3.44
CA MET A 279 0.58 22.27 3.87
C MET A 279 0.46 22.21 5.40
N ALA A 280 1.58 22.05 6.11
CA ALA A 280 1.60 22.04 7.57
C ALA A 280 1.18 23.40 8.16
N GLY A 281 1.56 24.51 7.54
CA GLY A 281 1.14 25.86 7.93
C GLY A 281 -0.36 26.04 7.81
N VAL A 282 -0.93 25.76 6.63
CA VAL A 282 -2.39 25.85 6.39
C VAL A 282 -3.15 24.92 7.34
N PHE A 283 -2.66 23.72 7.58
CA PHE A 283 -3.28 22.77 8.51
C PHE A 283 -3.22 23.28 9.97
N SER A 284 -2.10 23.85 10.40
CA SER A 284 -1.96 24.46 11.73
C SER A 284 -2.97 25.61 11.94
N ASP A 285 -3.14 26.47 10.94
CA ASP A 285 -4.10 27.57 11.00
C ASP A 285 -5.55 27.08 11.06
N MET A 286 -5.86 26.02 10.28
CA MET A 286 -7.16 25.37 10.33
C MET A 286 -7.45 24.78 11.72
N VAL A 287 -6.49 24.11 12.33
CA VAL A 287 -6.65 23.52 13.66
C VAL A 287 -6.90 24.58 14.73
N LYS A 288 -6.14 25.70 14.70
CA LYS A 288 -6.35 26.84 15.62
C LYS A 288 -7.74 27.45 15.46
N ALA A 289 -8.21 27.56 14.21
CA ALA A 289 -9.55 28.08 13.94
C ALA A 289 -10.66 27.16 14.49
N VAL A 290 -10.48 25.83 14.34
CA VAL A 290 -11.41 24.83 14.89
C VAL A 290 -11.41 24.84 16.41
N GLU A 291 -10.26 24.85 17.05
CA GLU A 291 -10.11 24.94 18.51
C GLU A 291 -10.81 26.18 19.07
N LYS A 292 -10.56 27.35 18.48
CA LYS A 292 -11.21 28.58 18.88
C LYS A 292 -12.73 28.48 18.75
N ARG A 293 -13.22 27.95 17.64
CA ARG A 293 -14.67 27.80 17.42
C ARG A 293 -15.31 26.84 18.43
N GLU A 294 -14.61 25.77 18.79
CA GLU A 294 -15.08 24.85 19.82
C GLU A 294 -15.13 25.51 21.20
N GLN A 295 -14.10 26.27 21.58
CA GLN A 295 -14.08 27.04 22.82
C GLN A 295 -15.22 28.06 22.87
N ASP A 296 -15.46 28.80 21.79
CA ASP A 296 -16.55 29.77 21.69
C ASP A 296 -17.93 29.08 21.84
N LEU A 297 -18.12 27.94 21.20
CA LEU A 297 -19.34 27.13 21.33
C LEU A 297 -19.53 26.62 22.75
N GLN A 298 -18.50 26.13 23.41
CA GLN A 298 -18.56 25.68 24.81
C GLN A 298 -18.92 26.82 25.74
N GLN A 299 -18.38 28.01 25.51
CA GLN A 299 -18.73 29.23 26.28
C GLN A 299 -20.19 29.64 26.08
N GLN A 300 -20.69 29.60 24.83
CA GLN A 300 -22.10 29.85 24.54
C GLN A 300 -23.02 28.85 25.24
N VAL A 301 -22.69 27.56 25.19
CA VAL A 301 -23.45 26.52 25.88
C VAL A 301 -23.46 26.77 27.39
N ARG A 302 -22.33 27.09 28.02
CA ARG A 302 -22.25 27.42 29.44
C ARG A 302 -23.15 28.65 29.77
N THR A 303 -23.07 29.69 28.95
CA THR A 303 -23.87 30.91 29.15
C THR A 303 -25.36 30.65 29.03
N LEU A 304 -25.76 29.85 28.02
CA LEU A 304 -27.16 29.43 27.85
C LEU A 304 -27.64 28.58 29.01
N LYS A 305 -26.83 27.63 29.50
CA LYS A 305 -27.16 26.80 30.67
C LYS A 305 -27.40 27.65 31.93
N VAL A 306 -26.53 28.65 32.20
CA VAL A 306 -26.69 29.57 33.32
C VAL A 306 -27.97 30.42 33.16
N LYS A 307 -28.30 30.86 31.95
CA LYS A 307 -29.56 31.62 31.70
C LYS A 307 -30.79 30.76 31.94
N ILE A 308 -30.76 29.50 31.49
CA ILE A 308 -31.86 28.53 31.70
C ILE A 308 -32.06 28.27 33.19
N ASP A 309 -30.99 28.04 33.93
CA ASP A 309 -31.03 27.76 35.36
C ASP A 309 -31.59 28.98 36.15
N ARG A 310 -31.15 30.20 35.81
CA ARG A 310 -31.70 31.43 36.37
C ARG A 310 -33.20 31.62 36.08
N ASN A 311 -33.60 31.35 34.83
CA ASN A 311 -35.01 31.48 34.45
C ASN A 311 -35.87 30.46 35.21
N LYS A 312 -35.37 29.22 35.40
CA LYS A 312 -36.04 28.18 36.19
C LYS A 312 -36.16 28.58 37.67
N GLN A 313 -35.05 29.06 38.27
CA GLN A 313 -35.09 29.58 39.65
C GLN A 313 -36.08 30.75 39.82
N ASN A 314 -36.10 31.71 38.90
CA ASN A 314 -37.05 32.83 38.93
C ASN A 314 -38.49 32.33 38.78
N ALA A 315 -38.76 31.35 37.96
CA ALA A 315 -40.08 30.75 37.79
C ALA A 315 -40.52 29.99 39.09
N ASP A 316 -39.61 29.26 39.70
CA ASP A 316 -39.86 28.56 40.97
C ASP A 316 -40.07 29.56 42.11
N LEU A 317 -39.26 30.62 42.20
CA LEU A 317 -39.45 31.70 43.15
C LEU A 317 -40.82 32.37 42.97
N LYS A 318 -41.24 32.66 41.74
CA LYS A 318 -42.57 33.23 41.46
C LYS A 318 -43.70 32.27 41.89
N LYS A 319 -43.56 31.00 41.67
CA LYS A 319 -44.53 29.98 42.14
C LYS A 319 -44.62 29.93 43.66
N ILE A 320 -43.48 29.95 44.34
CA ILE A 320 -43.43 29.93 45.80
C ILE A 320 -44.00 31.22 46.37
N THR A 321 -43.54 32.38 45.92
CA THR A 321 -43.98 33.66 46.43
C THR A 321 -45.41 34.04 46.02
N GLY A 322 -45.92 33.45 44.93
CA GLY A 322 -47.30 33.63 44.47
C GLY A 322 -48.28 32.68 45.17
N SER A 323 -47.81 31.66 45.90
CA SER A 323 -48.65 30.69 46.57
C SER A 323 -49.44 31.35 47.71
N ASP A 324 -50.69 30.91 47.92
CA ASP A 324 -51.54 31.43 48.99
C ASP A 324 -50.98 31.14 50.38
N TYR A 325 -50.21 30.07 50.51
CA TYR A 325 -49.47 29.75 51.73
C TYR A 325 -48.41 30.83 52.05
N PHE A 326 -47.62 31.25 51.08
CA PHE A 326 -46.59 32.28 51.27
C PHE A 326 -47.21 33.66 51.56
N LYS A 327 -48.30 34.01 50.89
CA LYS A 327 -49.07 35.22 51.17
C LYS A 327 -49.62 35.26 52.61
N THR A 328 -50.14 34.15 53.07
CA THR A 328 -50.65 33.98 54.43
C THR A 328 -49.53 34.05 55.48
N LEU A 329 -48.37 33.44 55.16
CA LEU A 329 -47.20 33.48 56.06
C LEU A 329 -46.62 34.91 56.16
N LYS A 330 -46.55 35.61 55.03
CA LYS A 330 -46.10 37.01 54.98
C LYS A 330 -47.05 37.92 55.79
N LYS A 331 -48.36 37.72 55.70
CA LYS A 331 -49.35 38.46 56.48
C LYS A 331 -49.18 38.18 57.97
N LYS A 332 -49.07 36.89 58.39
CA LYS A 332 -48.82 36.54 59.81
C LYS A 332 -47.50 37.11 60.33
N ALA A 333 -46.43 37.10 59.52
CA ALA A 333 -45.16 37.72 59.92
C ALA A 333 -45.24 39.25 60.04
N GLY A 334 -46.05 39.89 59.21
CA GLY A 334 -46.36 41.33 59.34
C GLY A 334 -47.12 41.62 60.62
N ASP A 335 -48.16 40.83 60.91
CA ASP A 335 -48.97 41.01 62.14
C ASP A 335 -48.16 40.73 63.41
N LEU A 336 -47.23 39.77 63.39
CA LEU A 336 -46.28 39.52 64.48
C LEU A 336 -45.30 40.67 64.70
N ARG A 337 -44.77 41.30 63.65
CA ARG A 337 -43.90 42.48 63.77
C ARG A 337 -44.62 43.73 64.33
N LEU A 338 -45.85 43.85 63.95
CA LEU A 338 -46.70 44.99 64.53
C LEU A 338 -47.01 44.73 66.01
N ARG A 339 -47.09 43.45 66.46
CA ARG A 339 -47.34 43.14 67.91
C ARG A 339 -46.05 43.25 68.76
N THR A 340 -44.89 42.86 68.23
CA THR A 340 -43.60 43.01 68.94
C THR A 340 -43.04 44.46 68.90
N GLY A 341 -43.44 45.31 67.98
CA GLY A 341 -43.10 46.75 68.01
C GLY A 341 -44.02 47.62 68.79
N ALA A 342 -45.02 47.07 69.50
CA ALA A 342 -45.94 47.85 70.39
C ALA A 342 -45.65 47.62 71.90
N ASP A 343 -44.61 46.78 72.21
CA ASP A 343 -44.21 46.55 73.62
C ASP A 343 -42.91 47.24 74.03
N ASP A 344 -42.37 48.16 73.17
CA ASP A 344 -41.16 48.98 73.47
C ASP A 344 -41.45 50.51 73.48
N ASP A 345 -42.60 50.97 73.99
CA ASP A 345 -42.84 52.34 74.38
C ASP A 345 -43.31 52.44 75.83
#